data_525344b11cb11a35da3570142b9b4eb5
#
_entry.id   525344b11cb11a35da3570142b9b4eb5
#
_cell.length_a   1.000
_cell.length_b   1.000
_cell.length_c   1.000
_cell.angle_alpha   90.00
_cell.angle_beta   90.00
_cell.angle_gamma   90.00
#
_symmetry.space_group_name_H-M   'P 1'
#
loop_
_entity.id
_entity.type
_entity.pdbx_description
1 polymer ?
#
loop_
_entity_poly.entity_id
_entity_poly.type
_entity_poly.pdbx_seq_one_letter_code
_entity_poly.pdbx_strand_id
1 'polypeptide(L)'
;MSAHFVDHYEMSVHKLLPIGEKFMLGEKVGSLQATTTIKVLSAEDSRPVFEVSAQGAGKLGDGDVTIMATYKANVLADGSLYGECPNAGVIMAQDGIGTFRATGAGAFTADGGSTFRGVTYVQSAAPSLAGLNGKALVYDWDVDASGNATYELWEWN
;
A
#
# COMPACT_ATOMS: atom_id res chain seq x y z
N MET A 1 52.37 31.39 -0.05
CA MET A 1 51.47 30.81 0.98
C MET A 1 50.06 30.86 0.44
N SER A 2 49.63 29.77 -0.13
CA SER A 2 48.28 29.62 -0.62
C SER A 2 47.62 28.51 0.18
N ALA A 3 46.67 28.84 0.97
CA ALA A 3 46.02 27.93 1.86
C ALA A 3 44.72 27.43 1.25
N HIS A 4 44.59 26.17 1.24
CA HIS A 4 43.44 25.33 1.00
C HIS A 4 42.28 25.70 1.90
N PHE A 5 41.18 26.16 1.32
CA PHE A 5 39.92 26.32 2.04
C PHE A 5 38.72 26.16 1.09
N VAL A 6 38.58 24.99 0.46
CA VAL A 6 37.35 24.73 -0.37
C VAL A 6 36.77 23.34 -0.18
N ASP A 7 37.25 22.50 0.74
CA ASP A 7 36.83 21.09 0.70
C ASP A 7 35.88 20.60 1.80
N HIS A 8 35.35 21.49 2.62
CA HIS A 8 34.45 21.03 3.70
C HIS A 8 32.97 21.36 3.53
N TYR A 9 32.54 22.11 2.51
CA TYR A 9 31.16 22.51 2.38
C TYR A 9 30.31 21.62 1.48
N GLU A 10 30.92 20.88 0.55
CA GLU A 10 30.17 20.02 -0.36
C GLU A 10 29.80 18.65 0.23
N MET A 11 30.53 18.16 1.24
CA MET A 11 30.20 16.88 1.87
C MET A 11 29.04 16.94 2.85
N SER A 12 28.61 18.12 3.27
CA SER A 12 27.51 18.28 4.22
C SER A 12 26.12 18.22 3.57
N VAL A 13 26.02 18.63 2.31
CA VAL A 13 24.74 18.69 1.61
C VAL A 13 24.28 17.32 1.10
N HIS A 14 25.20 16.45 0.74
CA HIS A 14 24.87 15.10 0.26
C HIS A 14 24.44 14.14 1.36
N LYS A 15 24.72 14.43 2.62
CA LYS A 15 24.28 13.61 3.77
C LYS A 15 22.90 13.94 4.30
N LEU A 16 22.32 15.09 3.92
CA LEU A 16 21.02 15.54 4.42
C LEU A 16 19.82 15.04 3.59
N LEU A 17 20.01 14.72 2.32
CA LEU A 17 18.96 14.26 1.43
C LEU A 17 18.43 12.85 1.75
N PRO A 18 19.24 11.86 2.14
CA PRO A 18 18.73 10.54 2.54
C PRO A 18 18.07 10.50 3.91
N ILE A 19 18.33 11.49 4.76
CA ILE A 19 17.80 11.53 6.13
C ILE A 19 16.32 11.95 6.13
N GLY A 20 15.88 12.82 5.20
CA GLY A 20 14.49 13.25 5.07
C GLY A 20 13.56 12.11 4.65
N GLU A 21 14.01 11.22 3.75
CA GLU A 21 13.22 10.05 3.32
C GLU A 21 13.09 8.98 4.40
N LYS A 22 14.08 8.82 5.28
CA LYS A 22 14.05 7.83 6.37
C LYS A 22 13.11 8.19 7.51
N PHE A 23 12.68 9.44 7.65
CA PHE A 23 11.78 9.86 8.72
C PHE A 23 10.30 9.65 8.40
N MET A 24 9.93 9.50 7.12
CA MET A 24 8.54 9.37 6.70
C MET A 24 8.12 7.92 6.52
N LEU A 25 8.98 7.06 5.99
CA LEU A 25 8.72 5.64 5.88
C LEU A 25 9.64 4.88 6.83
N GLY A 26 9.03 4.07 7.68
CA GLY A 26 9.72 3.16 8.56
C GLY A 26 10.07 1.85 7.86
N GLU A 27 10.13 0.77 8.63
CA GLU A 27 10.43 -0.55 8.10
C GLU A 27 9.35 -1.04 7.16
N LYS A 28 9.76 -1.78 6.14
CA LYS A 28 8.85 -2.56 5.31
C LYS A 28 8.29 -3.71 6.14
N VAL A 29 6.98 -3.73 6.31
CA VAL A 29 6.29 -4.71 7.16
C VAL A 29 5.48 -5.73 6.37
N GLY A 30 5.34 -5.53 5.06
CA GLY A 30 4.59 -6.45 4.22
C GLY A 30 5.03 -6.42 2.77
N SER A 31 4.98 -7.61 2.16
CA SER A 31 5.20 -7.83 0.74
C SER A 31 4.39 -9.04 0.31
N LEU A 32 3.33 -8.77 -0.45
CA LEU A 32 2.39 -9.81 -0.87
C LEU A 32 2.17 -9.75 -2.38
N GLN A 33 1.84 -10.89 -2.96
CA GLN A 33 1.39 -11.00 -4.33
C GLN A 33 -0.05 -11.50 -4.35
N ALA A 34 -0.86 -10.94 -5.25
CA ALA A 34 -2.27 -11.24 -5.30
C ALA A 34 -2.77 -11.36 -6.75
N THR A 35 -3.95 -11.92 -6.87
CA THR A 35 -4.74 -11.89 -8.09
C THR A 35 -6.05 -11.17 -7.82
N THR A 36 -6.58 -10.48 -8.82
CA THR A 36 -7.79 -9.69 -8.69
C THR A 36 -8.83 -10.09 -9.72
N THR A 37 -10.09 -9.92 -9.35
CA THR A 37 -11.24 -9.99 -10.27
C THR A 37 -12.07 -8.72 -10.10
N ILE A 38 -12.65 -8.24 -11.20
CA ILE A 38 -13.36 -6.96 -11.25
C ILE A 38 -14.82 -7.19 -11.56
N LYS A 39 -15.68 -6.47 -10.83
CA LYS A 39 -17.11 -6.40 -11.09
C LYS A 39 -17.50 -4.94 -11.31
N VAL A 40 -18.24 -4.67 -12.37
CA VAL A 40 -18.75 -3.34 -12.63
C VAL A 40 -20.01 -3.11 -11.80
N LEU A 41 -20.03 -2.02 -11.03
CA LEU A 41 -21.18 -1.58 -10.26
C LEU A 41 -21.91 -0.45 -10.99
N SER A 42 -23.05 -0.04 -10.42
CA SER A 42 -23.78 1.12 -10.94
C SER A 42 -22.91 2.37 -10.90
N ALA A 43 -22.91 3.11 -12.00
CA ALA A 43 -22.18 4.36 -12.08
C ALA A 43 -22.70 5.38 -11.05
N GLU A 44 -21.78 6.20 -10.54
CA GLU A 44 -22.08 7.35 -9.68
C GLU A 44 -21.74 8.64 -10.43
N ASP A 45 -22.68 9.57 -10.50
CA ASP A 45 -22.53 10.82 -11.27
C ASP A 45 -22.05 10.58 -12.72
N SER A 46 -22.57 9.54 -13.36
CA SER A 46 -22.18 9.10 -14.72
C SER A 46 -20.71 8.65 -14.84
N ARG A 47 -20.05 8.36 -13.73
CA ARG A 47 -18.70 7.81 -13.72
C ARG A 47 -18.67 6.35 -13.29
N PRO A 48 -17.79 5.52 -13.88
CA PRO A 48 -17.69 4.11 -13.53
C PRO A 48 -17.33 3.88 -12.07
N VAL A 49 -17.90 2.79 -11.53
CA VAL A 49 -17.57 2.29 -10.20
C VAL A 49 -17.28 0.81 -10.32
N PHE A 50 -16.19 0.37 -9.71
CA PHE A 50 -15.77 -1.02 -9.74
C PHE A 50 -15.69 -1.60 -8.33
N GLU A 51 -16.09 -2.86 -8.21
CA GLU A 51 -15.78 -3.69 -7.07
C GLU A 51 -14.66 -4.64 -7.46
N VAL A 52 -13.62 -4.70 -6.67
CA VAL A 52 -12.46 -5.55 -6.93
C VAL A 52 -12.30 -6.52 -5.78
N SER A 53 -12.24 -7.80 -6.08
CA SER A 53 -11.89 -8.85 -5.12
C SER A 53 -10.46 -9.28 -5.35
N ALA A 54 -9.69 -9.36 -4.27
CA ALA A 54 -8.29 -9.75 -4.29
C ALA A 54 -8.06 -10.96 -3.39
N GLN A 55 -7.20 -11.86 -3.83
CA GLN A 55 -6.69 -12.98 -3.05
C GLN A 55 -5.18 -13.04 -3.22
N GLY A 56 -4.46 -13.20 -2.13
CA GLY A 56 -3.01 -13.20 -2.21
C GLY A 56 -2.32 -13.86 -1.04
N ALA A 57 -1.02 -13.87 -1.11
CA ALA A 57 -0.16 -14.44 -0.10
C ALA A 57 1.19 -13.73 -0.07
N GLY A 58 1.86 -13.80 1.05
CA GLY A 58 3.20 -13.26 1.23
C GLY A 58 3.56 -13.07 2.68
N LYS A 59 4.41 -12.10 2.94
CA LYS A 59 4.87 -11.73 4.28
C LYS A 59 4.08 -10.52 4.79
N LEU A 60 3.63 -10.59 6.03
CA LEU A 60 3.06 -9.45 6.73
C LEU A 60 3.34 -9.59 8.23
N GLY A 61 3.88 -8.53 8.84
CA GLY A 61 4.33 -8.62 10.22
C GLY A 61 5.45 -9.64 10.36
N ASP A 62 5.31 -10.57 11.29
CA ASP A 62 6.36 -11.54 11.63
C ASP A 62 6.17 -12.91 10.94
N GLY A 63 5.30 -13.03 9.95
CA GLY A 63 5.09 -14.35 9.36
C GLY A 63 4.46 -14.34 7.97
N ASP A 64 4.23 -15.54 7.50
CA ASP A 64 3.54 -15.79 6.24
C ASP A 64 2.03 -15.69 6.44
N VAL A 65 1.36 -15.05 5.50
CA VAL A 65 -0.09 -14.86 5.52
C VAL A 65 -0.71 -15.13 4.15
N THR A 66 -2.01 -15.38 4.16
CA THR A 66 -2.87 -15.23 3.00
C THR A 66 -3.85 -14.09 3.26
N ILE A 67 -4.26 -13.41 2.21
CA ILE A 67 -5.24 -12.32 2.32
C ILE A 67 -6.39 -12.55 1.35
N MET A 68 -7.56 -12.06 1.76
CA MET A 68 -8.73 -11.87 0.91
C MET A 68 -9.30 -10.50 1.19
N ALA A 69 -9.60 -9.75 0.17
CA ALA A 69 -10.14 -8.40 0.34
C ALA A 69 -11.08 -8.03 -0.80
N THR A 70 -12.01 -7.16 -0.48
CA THR A 70 -12.87 -6.51 -1.47
C THR A 70 -12.77 -5.02 -1.27
N TYR A 71 -12.52 -4.29 -2.35
CA TYR A 71 -12.51 -2.84 -2.34
C TYR A 71 -13.35 -2.27 -3.48
N LYS A 72 -13.79 -1.05 -3.28
CA LYS A 72 -14.53 -0.28 -4.25
C LYS A 72 -13.60 0.78 -4.83
N ALA A 73 -13.56 0.89 -6.15
CA ALA A 73 -12.80 1.91 -6.85
C ALA A 73 -13.76 2.82 -7.62
N ASN A 74 -13.73 4.10 -7.29
CA ASN A 74 -14.50 5.15 -7.94
C ASN A 74 -13.61 5.92 -8.92
N VAL A 75 -14.09 6.12 -10.12
CA VAL A 75 -13.45 7.03 -11.08
C VAL A 75 -13.91 8.45 -10.76
N LEU A 76 -12.97 9.34 -10.50
CA LEU A 76 -13.23 10.73 -10.17
C LEU A 76 -13.35 11.60 -11.43
N ALA A 77 -13.79 12.84 -11.28
CA ALA A 77 -14.07 13.74 -12.40
C ALA A 77 -12.84 14.02 -13.29
N ASP A 78 -11.65 13.97 -12.73
CA ASP A 78 -10.38 14.16 -13.45
C ASP A 78 -9.81 12.88 -14.06
N GLY A 79 -10.52 11.74 -13.92
CA GLY A 79 -10.07 10.43 -14.38
C GLY A 79 -9.18 9.67 -13.40
N SER A 80 -8.84 10.26 -12.26
CA SER A 80 -8.14 9.56 -11.18
C SER A 80 -9.07 8.58 -10.46
N LEU A 81 -8.50 7.76 -9.58
CA LEU A 81 -9.22 6.75 -8.82
C LEU A 81 -9.18 7.05 -7.32
N TYR A 82 -10.27 6.76 -6.64
CA TYR A 82 -10.32 6.64 -5.19
C TYR A 82 -10.73 5.22 -4.83
N GLY A 83 -9.95 4.57 -3.99
CA GLY A 83 -10.19 3.21 -3.54
C GLY A 83 -10.48 3.13 -2.04
N GLU A 84 -11.41 2.25 -1.68
CA GLU A 84 -11.75 2.00 -0.28
C GLU A 84 -12.04 0.54 -0.04
N CYS A 85 -11.33 -0.05 0.93
CA CYS A 85 -11.62 -1.34 1.53
C CYS A 85 -12.19 -1.09 2.93
N PRO A 86 -13.53 -1.10 3.11
CA PRO A 86 -14.16 -0.65 4.35
C PRO A 86 -14.20 -1.79 5.38
N ASN A 87 -13.05 -2.12 5.96
CA ASN A 87 -12.88 -3.26 6.86
C ASN A 87 -13.29 -4.60 6.21
N ALA A 88 -13.10 -4.69 4.92
CA ALA A 88 -13.43 -5.87 4.10
C ALA A 88 -12.18 -6.65 3.68
N GLY A 89 -11.10 -6.51 4.43
CA GLY A 89 -9.89 -7.30 4.29
C GLY A 89 -9.75 -8.32 5.41
N VAL A 90 -9.38 -9.54 5.05
CA VAL A 90 -9.10 -10.63 5.97
C VAL A 90 -7.68 -11.09 5.79
N ILE A 91 -6.99 -11.27 6.91
CA ILE A 91 -5.64 -11.80 6.95
C ILE A 91 -5.68 -13.13 7.69
N MET A 92 -5.17 -14.18 7.08
CA MET A 92 -5.06 -15.49 7.71
C MET A 92 -3.59 -15.79 7.92
N ALA A 93 -3.19 -15.81 9.20
CA ALA A 93 -1.88 -16.21 9.65
C ALA A 93 -1.96 -17.61 10.28
N GLN A 94 -0.81 -18.24 10.51
CA GLN A 94 -0.77 -19.56 11.13
C GLN A 94 -1.28 -19.52 12.58
N ASP A 95 -1.11 -18.41 13.28
CA ASP A 95 -1.45 -18.22 14.69
C ASP A 95 -2.74 -17.42 14.93
N GLY A 96 -3.50 -17.10 13.88
CA GLY A 96 -4.78 -16.44 14.01
C GLY A 96 -5.20 -15.63 12.80
N ILE A 97 -6.24 -14.84 12.96
CA ILE A 97 -6.89 -14.06 11.90
C ILE A 97 -6.77 -12.58 12.23
N GLY A 98 -6.63 -11.77 11.20
CA GLY A 98 -6.74 -10.32 11.29
C GLY A 98 -7.74 -9.78 10.28
N THR A 99 -8.10 -8.53 10.46
CA THR A 99 -8.87 -7.75 9.51
C THR A 99 -8.13 -6.47 9.16
N PHE A 100 -8.44 -5.89 8.02
CA PHE A 100 -7.89 -4.59 7.67
C PHE A 100 -8.87 -3.73 6.90
N ARG A 101 -8.64 -2.44 6.99
CA ARG A 101 -9.26 -1.40 6.17
C ARG A 101 -8.18 -0.62 5.47
N ALA A 102 -8.50 -0.09 4.30
CA ALA A 102 -7.56 0.70 3.53
C ALA A 102 -8.29 1.75 2.71
N THR A 103 -7.63 2.88 2.51
CA THR A 103 -8.05 3.90 1.56
C THR A 103 -6.87 4.31 0.72
N GLY A 104 -7.13 4.74 -0.50
CA GLY A 104 -6.05 5.20 -1.37
C GLY A 104 -6.53 6.01 -2.54
N ALA A 105 -5.62 6.82 -3.05
CA ALA A 105 -5.77 7.52 -4.32
C ALA A 105 -4.96 6.79 -5.39
N GLY A 106 -5.44 6.82 -6.62
CA GLY A 106 -4.80 6.07 -7.68
C GLY A 106 -5.11 6.56 -9.08
N ALA A 107 -4.66 5.80 -10.03
CA ALA A 107 -4.85 6.08 -11.45
C ALA A 107 -4.83 4.78 -12.26
N PHE A 108 -5.43 4.83 -13.44
CA PHE A 108 -5.19 3.80 -14.45
C PHE A 108 -3.79 3.95 -15.02
N THR A 109 -3.16 2.83 -15.34
CA THR A 109 -1.85 2.83 -16.00
C THR A 109 -1.99 2.71 -17.50
N ALA A 110 -0.96 3.10 -18.26
CA ALA A 110 -0.99 3.09 -19.72
C ALA A 110 -1.14 1.69 -20.31
N ASP A 111 -0.74 0.65 -19.58
CA ASP A 111 -0.83 -0.75 -20.00
C ASP A 111 -2.15 -1.44 -19.64
N GLY A 112 -3.11 -0.70 -19.08
CA GLY A 112 -4.43 -1.23 -18.73
C GLY A 112 -4.56 -1.76 -17.30
N GLY A 113 -3.58 -1.49 -16.46
CA GLY A 113 -3.63 -1.77 -15.03
C GLY A 113 -4.08 -0.57 -14.21
N SER A 114 -3.84 -0.62 -12.92
CA SER A 114 -4.13 0.47 -11.98
C SER A 114 -3.09 0.50 -10.87
N THR A 115 -2.95 1.67 -10.27
CA THR A 115 -2.05 1.87 -9.13
C THR A 115 -2.76 2.65 -8.06
N PHE A 116 -2.52 2.30 -6.80
CA PHE A 116 -3.04 3.01 -5.62
C PHE A 116 -1.93 3.23 -4.61
N ARG A 117 -2.01 4.37 -3.95
CA ARG A 117 -1.14 4.76 -2.84
C ARG A 117 -2.04 5.24 -1.71
N GLY A 118 -1.80 4.73 -0.51
CA GLY A 118 -2.67 5.09 0.61
C GLY A 118 -2.21 4.48 1.92
N VAL A 119 -3.18 4.27 2.81
CA VAL A 119 -2.94 3.81 4.18
C VAL A 119 -3.81 2.59 4.47
N THR A 120 -3.20 1.60 5.11
CA THR A 120 -3.85 0.39 5.62
C THR A 120 -3.78 0.36 7.14
N TYR A 121 -4.85 -0.07 7.78
CA TYR A 121 -4.94 -0.28 9.22
C TYR A 121 -5.30 -1.73 9.50
N VAL A 122 -4.46 -2.41 10.26
CA VAL A 122 -4.64 -3.82 10.64
C VAL A 122 -5.17 -3.93 12.05
N GLN A 123 -6.04 -4.89 12.27
CA GLN A 123 -6.54 -5.26 13.60
C GLN A 123 -6.44 -6.78 13.76
N SER A 124 -5.68 -7.24 14.73
CA SER A 124 -5.51 -8.67 14.97
C SER A 124 -5.08 -8.96 16.41
N ALA A 125 -5.56 -10.08 16.95
CA ALA A 125 -5.07 -10.65 18.18
C ALA A 125 -3.98 -11.73 17.95
N ALA A 126 -3.73 -12.11 16.71
CA ALA A 126 -2.67 -13.08 16.37
C ALA A 126 -1.30 -12.51 16.75
N PRO A 127 -0.46 -13.25 17.51
CA PRO A 127 0.84 -12.74 17.95
C PRO A 127 1.72 -12.25 16.79
N SER A 128 1.72 -12.91 15.64
CA SER A 128 2.52 -12.51 14.48
C SER A 128 2.07 -11.21 13.84
N LEU A 129 0.82 -10.79 14.07
CA LEU A 129 0.23 -9.58 13.49
C LEU A 129 0.01 -8.47 14.52
N ALA A 130 0.09 -8.78 15.81
CA ALA A 130 -0.28 -7.86 16.89
C ALA A 130 0.57 -6.59 16.90
N GLY A 131 1.81 -6.66 16.45
CA GLY A 131 2.71 -5.51 16.31
C GLY A 131 2.24 -4.47 15.29
N LEU A 132 1.30 -4.80 14.42
CA LEU A 132 0.73 -3.89 13.43
C LEU A 132 -0.47 -3.09 13.96
N ASN A 133 -1.06 -3.51 15.08
CA ASN A 133 -2.19 -2.79 15.69
C ASN A 133 -1.78 -1.37 16.08
N GLY A 134 -2.66 -0.42 15.82
CA GLY A 134 -2.44 0.97 16.18
C GLY A 134 -1.45 1.72 15.28
N LYS A 135 -1.06 1.13 14.16
CA LYS A 135 -0.12 1.74 13.21
C LYS A 135 -0.82 2.11 11.92
N ALA A 136 -0.37 3.21 11.32
CA ALA A 136 -0.72 3.57 9.96
C ALA A 136 0.33 2.96 9.03
N LEU A 137 -0.10 2.09 8.11
CA LEU A 137 0.79 1.43 7.16
C LEU A 137 0.58 2.04 5.79
N VAL A 138 1.58 2.76 5.29
CA VAL A 138 1.51 3.25 3.91
C VAL A 138 1.75 2.10 2.94
N TYR A 139 1.07 2.11 1.80
CA TYR A 139 1.15 1.00 0.87
C TYR A 139 1.29 1.45 -0.58
N ASP A 140 1.89 0.55 -1.36
CA ASP A 140 1.80 0.51 -2.80
C ASP A 140 0.95 -0.70 -3.19
N TRP A 141 -0.11 -0.44 -3.94
CA TRP A 141 -0.95 -1.47 -4.55
C TRP A 141 -0.96 -1.27 -6.05
N ASP A 142 -0.30 -2.17 -6.78
CA ASP A 142 -0.13 -2.09 -8.22
C ASP A 142 -0.74 -3.33 -8.87
N VAL A 143 -1.68 -3.11 -9.79
CA VAL A 143 -2.38 -4.17 -10.52
C VAL A 143 -2.03 -4.06 -12.00
N ASP A 144 -1.56 -5.16 -12.59
CA ASP A 144 -1.26 -5.20 -14.02
C ASP A 144 -2.53 -5.45 -14.85
N ALA A 145 -2.38 -5.40 -16.18
CA ALA A 145 -3.49 -5.60 -17.12
C ALA A 145 -4.14 -6.98 -17.03
N SER A 146 -3.42 -7.97 -16.50
CA SER A 146 -3.91 -9.35 -16.32
C SER A 146 -4.57 -9.58 -14.96
N GLY A 147 -4.61 -8.57 -14.10
CA GLY A 147 -5.18 -8.67 -12.76
C GLY A 147 -4.22 -9.19 -11.71
N ASN A 148 -2.95 -9.37 -12.01
CA ASN A 148 -1.92 -9.70 -11.03
C ASN A 148 -1.51 -8.43 -10.28
N ALA A 149 -1.33 -8.54 -8.98
CA ALA A 149 -1.08 -7.40 -8.12
C ALA A 149 0.06 -7.64 -7.14
N THR A 150 0.70 -6.56 -6.74
CA THR A 150 1.66 -6.51 -5.65
C THR A 150 1.18 -5.56 -4.58
N TYR A 151 1.36 -5.95 -3.33
CA TYR A 151 0.97 -5.18 -2.15
C TYR A 151 2.17 -5.06 -1.25
N GLU A 152 2.74 -3.85 -1.19
CA GLU A 152 3.93 -3.53 -0.40
C GLU A 152 3.54 -2.53 0.68
N LEU A 153 3.93 -2.80 1.94
CA LEU A 153 3.53 -1.99 3.09
C LEU A 153 4.73 -1.60 3.95
N TRP A 154 4.69 -0.36 4.44
CA TRP A 154 5.70 0.22 5.35
C TRP A 154 5.01 0.90 6.51
N GLU A 155 5.67 0.92 7.67
CA GLU A 155 5.22 1.75 8.78
C GLU A 155 5.38 3.23 8.42
N TRP A 156 4.40 4.02 8.79
CA TRP A 156 4.52 5.47 8.77
C TRP A 156 4.98 5.92 10.16
N ASN A 157 6.19 6.43 10.25
CA ASN A 157 6.76 6.96 11.48
C ASN A 157 6.48 8.44 11.64
#